data_520f0c7a99a7bfeca0ba5db08fd03a03
#
_entry.id   520f0c7a99a7bfeca0ba5db08fd03a03
#
_cell.length_a   1.000
_cell.length_b   1.000
_cell.length_c   1.000
_cell.angle_alpha   90.00
_cell.angle_beta   90.00
_cell.angle_gamma   90.00
#
_symmetry.space_group_name_H-M   'P 1'
#
loop_
_entity.id
_entity.type
_entity.pdbx_description
1 polymer ?
#
loop_
_entity_poly.entity_id
_entity_poly.type
_entity_poly.pdbx_seq_one_letter_code
_entity_poly.pdbx_strand_id
1 'polypeptide(L)'
;MNKVYAVGVGPGSPDYVTGVVKDVASKCDVVIGYGYTLKTIESVLEGKQVIEINMKNQEEAYQKIAGEDNHTVLVPFTGDVNFSESEVVDRLIEIFDEVEIIPGISSTQVAASMAKVPTDKSKVITCLLYTSDAADE
;
A
#
# COMPACT_ATOMS: atom_id res chain seq x y z
N MET A 1 9.46 -4.62 -19.25
CA MET A 1 8.47 -3.67 -18.78
C MET A 1 8.01 -4.05 -17.38
N ASN A 2 8.05 -3.12 -16.47
CA ASN A 2 7.71 -3.36 -15.06
C ASN A 2 6.34 -2.77 -14.74
N LYS A 3 5.51 -3.54 -14.07
CA LYS A 3 4.20 -3.10 -13.62
C LYS A 3 4.13 -3.17 -12.10
N VAL A 4 3.52 -2.16 -11.49
CA VAL A 4 3.27 -2.11 -10.05
C VAL A 4 1.78 -2.17 -9.78
N TYR A 5 1.41 -3.01 -8.82
CA TYR A 5 0.10 -2.95 -8.19
C TYR A 5 0.27 -2.34 -6.80
N ALA A 6 -0.23 -1.12 -6.63
CA ALA A 6 -0.29 -0.45 -5.34
C ALA A 6 -1.61 -0.83 -4.69
N VAL A 7 -1.57 -1.61 -3.61
CA VAL A 7 -2.77 -2.23 -3.05
C VAL A 7 -2.99 -1.84 -1.60
N GLY A 8 -4.24 -1.57 -1.24
CA GLY A 8 -4.63 -1.39 0.15
C GLY A 8 -4.89 -2.74 0.78
N VAL A 9 -4.21 -3.04 1.90
CA VAL A 9 -4.31 -4.35 2.55
C VAL A 9 -5.20 -4.34 3.78
N GLY A 10 -5.91 -3.25 4.01
CA GLY A 10 -6.81 -3.14 5.15
C GLY A 10 -6.12 -2.67 6.42
N PRO A 11 -6.87 -2.54 7.52
CA PRO A 11 -6.39 -1.86 8.73
C PRO A 11 -5.50 -2.70 9.64
N GLY A 12 -5.17 -3.93 9.26
CA GLY A 12 -4.22 -4.76 10.00
C GLY A 12 -4.62 -6.23 10.12
N SER A 13 -5.89 -6.55 10.13
CA SER A 13 -6.34 -7.95 10.17
C SER A 13 -6.31 -8.56 8.78
N PRO A 14 -5.79 -9.79 8.63
CA PRO A 14 -5.88 -10.51 7.35
C PRO A 14 -7.31 -10.70 6.84
N ASP A 15 -8.30 -10.65 7.74
CA ASP A 15 -9.72 -10.80 7.39
C ASP A 15 -10.24 -9.65 6.54
N TYR A 16 -9.57 -8.48 6.59
CA TYR A 16 -9.96 -7.32 5.80
C TYR A 16 -9.15 -7.15 4.52
N VAL A 17 -8.33 -8.14 4.17
CA VAL A 17 -7.65 -8.16 2.86
C VAL A 17 -8.65 -8.67 1.83
N THR A 18 -8.87 -7.88 0.78
CA THR A 18 -9.89 -8.24 -0.22
C THR A 18 -9.42 -9.39 -1.11
N GLY A 19 -10.38 -10.09 -1.70
CA GLY A 19 -10.08 -11.13 -2.70
C GLY A 19 -9.34 -10.59 -3.91
N VAL A 20 -9.65 -9.37 -4.32
CA VAL A 20 -8.96 -8.70 -5.44
C VAL A 20 -7.47 -8.56 -5.15
N VAL A 21 -7.10 -8.16 -3.94
CA VAL A 21 -5.69 -8.05 -3.55
C VAL A 21 -5.00 -9.41 -3.60
N LYS A 22 -5.66 -10.45 -3.12
CA LYS A 22 -5.10 -11.81 -3.16
C LYS A 22 -4.90 -12.29 -4.59
N ASP A 23 -5.85 -12.02 -5.48
CA ASP A 23 -5.75 -12.39 -6.90
C ASP A 23 -4.60 -11.65 -7.58
N VAL A 24 -4.48 -10.36 -7.33
CA VAL A 24 -3.42 -9.52 -7.89
C VAL A 24 -2.06 -9.99 -7.36
N ALA A 25 -1.97 -10.29 -6.06
CA ALA A 25 -0.73 -10.79 -5.46
C ALA A 25 -0.24 -12.07 -6.14
N SER A 26 -1.16 -12.93 -6.58
CA SER A 26 -0.77 -14.17 -7.27
C SER A 26 -0.04 -13.92 -8.58
N LYS A 27 -0.17 -12.75 -9.17
CA LYS A 27 0.48 -12.37 -10.43
C LYS A 27 1.83 -11.69 -10.22
N CYS A 28 2.18 -11.36 -8.99
CA CYS A 28 3.38 -10.60 -8.69
C CYS A 28 4.55 -11.52 -8.35
N ASP A 29 5.75 -11.15 -8.80
CA ASP A 29 6.98 -11.87 -8.47
C ASP A 29 7.79 -11.16 -7.39
N VAL A 30 7.58 -9.86 -7.18
CA VAL A 30 8.28 -9.05 -6.18
C VAL A 30 7.27 -8.34 -5.30
N VAL A 31 7.54 -8.28 -4.00
CA VAL A 31 6.75 -7.52 -3.03
C VAL A 31 7.67 -6.55 -2.32
N ILE A 32 7.33 -5.28 -2.33
CA ILE A 32 8.09 -4.23 -1.63
C ILE A 32 7.15 -3.57 -0.63
N GLY A 33 7.40 -3.77 0.65
CA GLY A 33 6.50 -3.24 1.67
C GLY A 33 7.12 -3.09 3.04
N TYR A 34 6.44 -2.34 3.89
CA TYR A 34 6.79 -2.22 5.30
C TYR A 34 6.46 -3.52 6.04
N GLY A 35 7.21 -3.80 7.10
CA GLY A 35 7.07 -5.05 7.84
C GLY A 35 5.65 -5.34 8.30
N TYR A 36 4.92 -4.32 8.76
CA TYR A 36 3.56 -4.51 9.24
C TYR A 36 2.58 -4.84 8.10
N THR A 37 2.77 -4.29 6.88
CA THR A 37 1.92 -4.65 5.74
C THR A 37 2.26 -6.05 5.24
N LEU A 38 3.54 -6.41 5.23
CA LEU A 38 3.99 -7.74 4.83
C LEU A 38 3.41 -8.81 5.76
N LYS A 39 3.37 -8.53 7.06
CA LYS A 39 2.78 -9.44 8.03
C LYS A 39 1.30 -9.67 7.76
N THR A 40 0.57 -8.61 7.42
CA THR A 40 -0.86 -8.69 7.14
C THR A 40 -1.15 -9.63 5.96
N ILE A 41 -0.27 -9.68 4.97
CA ILE A 41 -0.45 -10.49 3.76
C ILE A 41 0.52 -11.65 3.66
N GLU A 42 1.12 -12.09 4.77
CA GLU A 42 2.16 -13.14 4.72
C GLU A 42 1.68 -14.43 4.06
N SER A 43 0.38 -14.73 4.11
CA SER A 43 -0.18 -15.94 3.49
C SER A 43 -0.05 -15.96 1.96
N VAL A 44 0.17 -14.80 1.32
CA VAL A 44 0.28 -14.71 -0.14
C VAL A 44 1.71 -14.40 -0.60
N LEU A 45 2.68 -14.42 0.29
CA LEU A 45 4.07 -14.05 -0.03
C LEU A 45 4.93 -15.23 -0.49
N GLU A 46 4.48 -16.46 -0.31
CA GLU A 46 5.29 -17.63 -0.63
C GLU A 46 5.72 -17.65 -2.10
N GLY A 47 7.00 -17.95 -2.31
CA GLY A 47 7.57 -18.04 -3.66
C GLY A 47 7.93 -16.71 -4.30
N LYS A 48 7.78 -15.60 -3.58
CA LYS A 48 8.07 -14.26 -4.11
C LYS A 48 9.35 -13.68 -3.52
N GLN A 49 9.96 -12.78 -4.27
CA GLN A 49 11.04 -11.94 -3.74
C GLN A 49 10.39 -10.86 -2.87
N VAL A 50 10.69 -10.87 -1.59
CA VAL A 50 10.12 -9.91 -0.63
C VAL A 50 11.21 -8.94 -0.19
N ILE A 51 10.95 -7.66 -0.34
CA ILE A 51 11.86 -6.59 0.09
C ILE A 51 11.14 -5.79 1.17
N GLU A 52 11.61 -5.91 2.40
CA GLU A 52 11.10 -5.11 3.50
C GLU A 52 11.74 -3.72 3.46
N ILE A 53 10.92 -2.69 3.52
CA ILE A 53 11.39 -1.30 3.45
C ILE A 53 11.08 -0.53 4.73
N ASN A 54 11.76 0.58 4.86
CA ASN A 54 11.51 1.60 5.89
C ASN A 54 11.62 2.98 5.22
N MET A 55 11.44 4.04 5.99
CA MET A 55 11.48 5.41 5.45
C MET A 55 12.84 5.76 4.83
N LYS A 56 13.91 5.09 5.25
CA LYS A 56 15.27 5.40 4.77
C LYS A 56 15.62 4.68 3.49
N ASN A 57 15.16 3.44 3.29
CA ASN A 57 15.59 2.62 2.17
C ASN A 57 14.53 2.41 1.10
N GLN A 58 13.34 2.97 1.26
CA GLN A 58 12.25 2.73 0.31
C GLN A 58 12.59 3.22 -1.10
N GLU A 59 13.17 4.39 -1.24
CA GLU A 59 13.53 4.94 -2.54
C GLU A 59 14.56 4.05 -3.25
N GLU A 60 15.57 3.61 -2.53
CA GLU A 60 16.59 2.72 -3.07
C GLU A 60 16.00 1.39 -3.53
N ALA A 61 15.08 0.82 -2.74
CA ALA A 61 14.43 -0.44 -3.09
C ALA A 61 13.58 -0.29 -4.35
N TYR A 62 12.82 0.79 -4.47
CA TYR A 62 12.02 1.06 -5.67
C TYR A 62 12.90 1.21 -6.91
N GLN A 63 13.98 2.00 -6.80
CA GLN A 63 14.91 2.23 -7.91
C GLN A 63 15.60 0.95 -8.35
N LYS A 64 15.98 0.10 -7.40
CA LYS A 64 16.63 -1.18 -7.70
C LYS A 64 15.75 -2.05 -8.58
N ILE A 65 14.49 -2.23 -8.19
CA ILE A 65 13.55 -3.09 -8.93
C ILE A 65 13.16 -2.43 -10.25
N ALA A 66 12.99 -1.11 -10.26
CA ALA A 66 12.67 -0.39 -11.49
C ALA A 66 13.80 -0.48 -12.52
N GLY A 67 15.04 -0.63 -12.06
CA GLY A 67 16.21 -0.80 -12.95
C GLY A 67 16.33 -2.20 -13.54
N GLU A 68 15.60 -3.17 -13.02
CA GLU A 68 15.52 -4.52 -13.56
C GLU A 68 14.36 -4.59 -14.55
N ASP A 69 14.21 -5.71 -15.25
CA ASP A 69 13.18 -5.82 -16.28
C ASP A 69 12.21 -6.97 -16.00
N ASN A 70 11.00 -6.82 -16.52
CA ASN A 70 9.94 -7.85 -16.49
C ASN A 70 9.48 -8.24 -15.08
N HIS A 71 9.40 -7.27 -14.18
CA HIS A 71 8.81 -7.50 -12.86
C HIS A 71 7.35 -7.09 -12.81
N THR A 72 6.57 -7.86 -12.08
CA THR A 72 5.24 -7.48 -11.61
C THR A 72 5.34 -7.32 -10.10
N VAL A 73 5.20 -6.11 -9.63
CA VAL A 73 5.53 -5.71 -8.26
C VAL A 73 4.26 -5.44 -7.46
N LEU A 74 4.20 -5.99 -6.26
CA LEU A 74 3.14 -5.67 -5.31
C LEU A 74 3.70 -4.69 -4.28
N VAL A 75 3.04 -3.54 -4.12
CA VAL A 75 3.39 -2.58 -3.08
C VAL A 75 2.17 -2.43 -2.16
N PRO A 76 2.19 -3.08 -1.00
CA PRO A 76 1.05 -3.02 -0.08
C PRO A 76 1.11 -1.79 0.82
N PHE A 77 -0.04 -1.20 1.05
CA PHE A 77 -0.23 -0.07 1.96
C PHE A 77 -1.29 -0.42 3.00
N THR A 78 -1.12 0.07 4.21
CA THR A 78 -2.14 -0.08 5.25
C THR A 78 -3.41 0.65 4.84
N GLY A 79 -4.56 0.04 5.10
CA GLY A 79 -5.85 0.63 4.80
C GLY A 79 -6.13 0.68 3.32
N ASP A 80 -6.46 1.87 2.84
CA ASP A 80 -6.78 2.14 1.44
C ASP A 80 -5.69 3.03 0.83
N VAL A 81 -5.15 2.63 -0.32
CA VAL A 81 -4.11 3.40 -1.02
C VAL A 81 -4.57 4.82 -1.33
N ASN A 82 -5.86 4.99 -1.61
CA ASN A 82 -6.42 6.28 -1.96
C ASN A 82 -6.53 7.24 -0.78
N PHE A 83 -6.14 6.81 0.41
CA PHE A 83 -6.19 7.60 1.62
C PHE A 83 -4.78 7.84 2.17
N SER A 84 -4.28 9.06 2.04
CA SER A 84 -3.01 9.54 2.60
C SER A 84 -1.72 9.00 1.97
N GLU A 85 -1.79 8.28 0.86
CA GLU A 85 -0.62 7.65 0.24
C GLU A 85 -0.23 8.25 -1.12
N SER A 86 -0.77 9.43 -1.46
CA SER A 86 -0.60 10.03 -2.78
C SER A 86 0.87 10.31 -3.13
N GLU A 87 1.69 10.70 -2.16
CA GLU A 87 3.11 11.00 -2.43
C GLU A 87 3.87 9.75 -2.90
N VAL A 88 3.66 8.63 -2.23
CA VAL A 88 4.32 7.37 -2.61
C VAL A 88 3.80 6.87 -3.94
N VAL A 89 2.50 6.94 -4.16
CA VAL A 89 1.89 6.53 -5.43
C VAL A 89 2.43 7.37 -6.59
N ASP A 90 2.50 8.68 -6.42
CA ASP A 90 3.06 9.58 -7.43
C ASP A 90 4.51 9.21 -7.76
N ARG A 91 5.28 8.87 -6.73
CA ARG A 91 6.67 8.45 -6.92
C ARG A 91 6.76 7.14 -7.70
N LEU A 92 5.88 6.17 -7.41
CA LEU A 92 5.84 4.91 -8.15
C LEU A 92 5.50 5.15 -9.62
N ILE A 93 4.56 6.06 -9.89
CA ILE A 93 4.18 6.43 -11.25
C ILE A 93 5.37 7.04 -12.02
N GLU A 94 6.21 7.80 -11.35
CA GLU A 94 7.41 8.39 -11.97
C GLU A 94 8.48 7.35 -12.30
N ILE A 95 8.61 6.31 -11.47
CA ILE A 95 9.72 5.36 -11.55
C ILE A 95 9.38 4.14 -12.42
N PHE A 96 8.16 3.63 -12.31
CA PHE A 96 7.76 2.39 -12.99
C PHE A 96 6.97 2.66 -14.26
N ASP A 97 6.99 1.67 -15.16
CA ASP A 97 6.33 1.81 -16.47
C ASP A 97 4.82 1.89 -16.36
N GLU A 98 4.23 1.11 -15.45
CA GLU A 98 2.78 1.06 -15.27
C GLU A 98 2.45 0.87 -13.81
N VAL A 99 1.49 1.63 -13.30
CA VAL A 99 1.00 1.52 -11.92
C VAL A 99 -0.52 1.40 -11.93
N GLU A 100 -1.02 0.37 -11.26
CA GLU A 100 -2.44 0.19 -11.05
C GLU A 100 -2.73 0.23 -9.55
N ILE A 101 -3.78 0.95 -9.16
CA ILE A 101 -4.17 1.11 -7.76
C ILE A 101 -5.36 0.19 -7.47
N ILE A 102 -5.22 -0.62 -6.44
CA ILE A 102 -6.30 -1.48 -5.94
C ILE A 102 -6.71 -0.98 -4.57
N PRO A 103 -7.98 -0.60 -4.37
CA PRO A 103 -8.41 -0.06 -3.08
C PRO A 103 -8.44 -1.12 -1.99
N GLY A 104 -8.41 -0.65 -0.75
CA GLY A 104 -8.55 -1.50 0.43
C GLY A 104 -9.50 -0.88 1.44
N ILE A 105 -9.72 -1.57 2.54
CA ILE A 105 -10.59 -1.11 3.60
C ILE A 105 -9.77 -0.26 4.58
N SER A 106 -10.20 0.98 4.80
CA SER A 106 -9.51 1.88 5.73
C SER A 106 -9.96 1.65 7.17
N SER A 107 -9.11 2.04 8.11
CA SER A 107 -9.46 2.00 9.54
C SER A 107 -10.66 2.90 9.85
N THR A 108 -10.86 3.96 9.08
CA THR A 108 -12.01 4.86 9.26
C THR A 108 -13.33 4.16 8.95
N GLN A 109 -13.35 3.28 7.94
CA GLN A 109 -14.53 2.50 7.62
C GLN A 109 -14.87 1.49 8.72
N VAL A 110 -13.84 0.83 9.26
CA VAL A 110 -14.03 -0.11 10.38
C VAL A 110 -14.50 0.62 11.62
N ALA A 111 -13.87 1.75 11.95
CA ALA A 111 -14.26 2.58 13.09
C ALA A 111 -15.69 3.08 12.97
N ALA A 112 -16.09 3.52 11.78
CA ALA A 112 -17.45 3.98 11.52
C ALA A 112 -18.46 2.86 11.77
N SER A 113 -18.15 1.64 11.34
CA SER A 113 -19.02 0.49 11.57
C SER A 113 -19.16 0.16 13.06
N MET A 114 -18.04 0.19 13.79
CA MET A 114 -18.04 -0.09 15.22
C MET A 114 -18.77 0.98 16.01
N ALA A 115 -18.65 2.24 15.62
CA ALA A 115 -19.29 3.37 16.26
C ALA A 115 -20.73 3.60 15.76
N LYS A 116 -21.15 2.91 14.70
CA LYS A 116 -22.45 3.06 14.04
C LYS A 116 -22.67 4.49 13.53
N VAL A 117 -21.59 5.10 12.99
CA VAL A 117 -21.62 6.45 12.44
C VAL A 117 -21.41 6.36 10.92
N PRO A 118 -22.36 6.85 10.11
CA PRO A 118 -22.20 6.85 8.64
C PRO A 118 -21.04 7.73 8.21
N THR A 119 -20.25 7.26 7.25
CA THR A 119 -19.08 7.99 6.78
C THR A 119 -19.45 9.27 6.01
N ASP A 120 -20.60 9.29 5.35
CA ASP A 120 -21.08 10.45 4.62
C ASP A 120 -21.50 11.61 5.54
N LYS A 121 -21.68 11.33 6.84
CA LYS A 121 -21.99 12.33 7.86
C LYS A 121 -20.82 12.62 8.78
N SER A 122 -19.64 12.14 8.41
CA SER A 122 -18.43 12.23 9.22
C SER A 122 -17.37 13.02 8.49
N LYS A 123 -16.48 13.63 9.25
CA LYS A 123 -15.29 14.27 8.71
C LYS A 123 -14.08 13.46 9.15
N VAL A 124 -13.23 13.07 8.19
CA VAL A 124 -12.01 12.33 8.46
C VAL A 124 -10.82 13.26 8.27
N ILE A 125 -9.94 13.29 9.27
CA ILE A 125 -8.73 14.11 9.23
C ILE A 125 -7.54 13.17 9.45
N THR A 126 -6.55 13.23 8.55
CA THR A 126 -5.31 12.47 8.71
C THR A 126 -4.18 13.40 9.05
N CYS A 127 -3.29 12.93 9.95
CA CYS A 127 -2.09 13.66 10.33
C CYS A 127 -0.82 13.13 9.66
N LEU A 128 -0.93 12.08 8.85
CA LEU A 128 0.25 11.43 8.27
C LEU A 128 1.09 12.35 7.40
N LEU A 129 0.46 13.08 6.47
CA LEU A 129 1.16 14.04 5.63
C LEU A 129 1.31 15.37 6.32
N TYR A 130 0.32 15.78 7.11
CA TYR A 130 0.29 17.08 7.75
C TYR A 130 1.27 17.20 8.91
N THR A 131 1.74 16.07 9.46
CA THR A 131 2.74 16.12 10.53
C THR A 131 4.01 16.80 10.07
N SER A 132 4.49 16.50 8.87
CA SER A 132 5.68 17.16 8.30
C SER A 132 5.39 18.63 7.97
N ASP A 133 4.26 18.89 7.33
CA ASP A 133 3.87 20.25 6.93
C ASP A 133 3.62 21.14 8.14
N ALA A 134 2.95 20.60 9.15
CA ALA A 134 2.68 21.34 10.38
C ALA A 134 3.96 21.66 11.15
N ALA A 135 4.96 20.80 11.07
CA ALA A 135 6.26 21.03 11.70
C ALA A 135 7.05 22.14 11.01
N ASP A 136 6.82 22.32 9.71
CA ASP A 136 7.48 23.37 8.91
C ASP A 136 6.84 24.75 9.09
N GLU A 137 5.66 24.79 9.57
CA GLU A 137 4.94 26.04 9.85
C GLU A 137 5.29 26.60 11.24
#